data_6309c60eda395e084e30f070130bab32
#
_entry.id   6309c60eda395e084e30f070130bab32
#
_cell.length_a   1.000
_cell.length_b   1.000
_cell.length_c   1.000
_cell.angle_alpha   90.00
_cell.angle_beta   90.00
_cell.angle_gamma   90.00
#
_symmetry.space_group_name_H-M   'P 1'
#
loop_
_entity.id
_entity.type
_entity.pdbx_description
1 polymer ?
#
loop_
_entity_poly.entity_id
_entity_poly.type
_entity_poly.pdbx_seq_one_letter_code
_entity_poly.pdbx_strand_id
1 'polypeptide(L)'
;MSLDRSLLLDDARRLYADAPRALRFKQRLRVLACPFEETIGYVPEGASVLDIGCGSGLMLGLMAARGKRVQGHGFDPCPVAIGLAGRMAVRLRDSGSTLRFEHRDARSPWPARSYDVVHMQDVIHHVPIPAQRAVFDRACAAVRPGGLLVYADMSARPLWRNAACRIHDLIVAREWIHPVPITTIEDWAAENRLALEVSRTAHRVIYGNDLRVFQRRLWP
;
A
#
# COMPACT_ATOMS: atom_id res chain seq x y z
N MET A 1 19.45 2.04 6.49
CA MET A 1 19.31 0.89 7.42
C MET A 1 18.03 0.17 7.04
N SER A 2 18.10 -1.10 6.59
CA SER A 2 16.91 -1.89 6.29
C SER A 2 16.17 -2.18 7.61
N LEU A 3 14.85 -1.94 7.64
CA LEU A 3 14.01 -2.33 8.79
C LEU A 3 14.03 -3.86 8.93
N ASP A 4 14.18 -4.35 10.16
CA ASP A 4 14.13 -5.78 10.42
C ASP A 4 12.67 -6.27 10.37
N ARG A 5 12.41 -7.27 9.51
CA ARG A 5 11.09 -7.86 9.35
C ARG A 5 10.58 -8.52 10.62
N SER A 6 11.45 -9.05 11.47
CA SER A 6 11.05 -9.62 12.76
C SER A 6 10.35 -8.59 13.64
N LEU A 7 10.87 -7.37 13.66
CA LEU A 7 10.26 -6.24 14.36
C LEU A 7 8.90 -5.86 13.80
N LEU A 8 8.73 -5.89 12.47
CA LEU A 8 7.43 -5.61 11.83
C LEU A 8 6.39 -6.71 12.16
N LEU A 9 6.83 -7.96 12.28
CA LEU A 9 5.94 -9.06 12.71
C LEU A 9 5.46 -8.88 14.15
N ASP A 10 6.33 -8.45 15.05
CA ASP A 10 5.97 -8.18 16.44
C ASP A 10 5.06 -6.95 16.55
N ASP A 11 5.29 -5.92 15.73
CA ASP A 11 4.38 -4.79 15.64
C ASP A 11 3.01 -5.22 15.14
N ALA A 12 2.93 -5.98 14.06
CA ALA A 12 1.65 -6.48 13.54
C ALA A 12 0.90 -7.30 14.59
N ARG A 13 1.61 -8.11 15.42
CA ARG A 13 0.98 -8.84 16.54
C ARG A 13 0.37 -7.89 17.56
N ARG A 14 1.10 -6.84 17.96
CA ARG A 14 0.65 -5.84 18.95
C ARG A 14 -0.51 -5.02 18.40
N LEU A 15 -0.41 -4.53 17.17
CA LEU A 15 -1.41 -3.68 16.53
C LEU A 15 -2.77 -4.37 16.42
N TYR A 16 -2.80 -5.67 16.19
CA TYR A 16 -4.02 -6.46 16.00
C TYR A 16 -4.28 -7.47 17.13
N ALA A 17 -3.77 -7.21 18.34
CA ALA A 17 -3.87 -8.18 19.47
C ALA A 17 -5.32 -8.61 19.75
N ASP A 18 -6.30 -7.69 19.67
CA ASP A 18 -7.72 -7.96 19.95
C ASP A 18 -8.53 -8.34 18.70
N ALA A 19 -7.85 -8.44 17.54
CA ALA A 19 -8.54 -8.84 16.32
C ALA A 19 -8.80 -10.35 16.30
N PRO A 20 -9.81 -10.83 15.54
CA PRO A 20 -10.06 -12.25 15.36
C PRO A 20 -8.81 -13.01 14.88
N ARG A 21 -8.64 -14.26 15.33
CA ARG A 21 -7.44 -15.07 15.02
C ARG A 21 -7.12 -15.13 13.53
N ALA A 22 -8.13 -15.29 12.67
CA ALA A 22 -7.95 -15.32 11.22
C ALA A 22 -7.35 -14.02 10.67
N LEU A 23 -7.81 -12.85 11.16
CA LEU A 23 -7.27 -11.56 10.77
C LEU A 23 -5.83 -11.38 11.26
N ARG A 24 -5.54 -11.73 12.52
CA ARG A 24 -4.17 -11.67 13.07
C ARG A 24 -3.21 -12.50 12.21
N PHE A 25 -3.63 -13.69 11.81
CA PHE A 25 -2.86 -14.54 10.91
C PHE A 25 -2.67 -13.87 9.53
N LYS A 26 -3.75 -13.33 8.93
CA LYS A 26 -3.68 -12.59 7.66
C LYS A 26 -2.68 -11.43 7.72
N GLN A 27 -2.69 -10.61 8.78
CA GLN A 27 -1.75 -9.48 8.88
C GLN A 27 -0.30 -9.95 9.00
N ARG A 28 -0.03 -11.02 9.73
CA ARG A 28 1.30 -11.62 9.80
C ARG A 28 1.77 -12.16 8.44
N LEU A 29 0.90 -12.84 7.72
CA LEU A 29 1.20 -13.30 6.36
C LEU A 29 1.52 -12.14 5.42
N ARG A 30 0.79 -11.03 5.52
CA ARG A 30 1.09 -9.83 4.71
C ARG A 30 2.47 -9.27 5.01
N VAL A 31 2.90 -9.22 6.26
CA VAL A 31 4.28 -8.79 6.61
C VAL A 31 5.32 -9.73 5.99
N LEU A 32 5.05 -11.02 5.89
CA LEU A 32 5.96 -11.98 5.27
C LEU A 32 5.96 -11.92 3.73
N ALA A 33 4.79 -11.68 3.13
CA ALA A 33 4.61 -11.70 1.69
C ALA A 33 4.96 -10.37 1.00
N CYS A 34 4.67 -9.24 1.65
CA CYS A 34 4.81 -7.91 1.08
C CYS A 34 6.11 -7.22 1.54
N PRO A 35 6.68 -6.31 0.73
CA PRO A 35 7.96 -5.65 1.01
C PRO A 35 7.83 -4.44 1.96
N PHE A 36 7.12 -4.57 3.09
CA PHE A 36 6.86 -3.45 4.01
C PHE A 36 8.12 -2.79 4.54
N GLU A 37 9.17 -3.56 4.82
CA GLU A 37 10.44 -3.02 5.30
C GLU A 37 11.11 -2.09 4.28
N GLU A 38 10.90 -2.35 2.99
CA GLU A 38 11.43 -1.52 1.91
C GLU A 38 10.53 -0.29 1.71
N THR A 39 9.21 -0.49 1.60
CA THR A 39 8.24 0.58 1.34
C THR A 39 8.22 1.62 2.45
N ILE A 40 8.29 1.22 3.73
CA ILE A 40 8.42 2.13 4.88
C ILE A 40 9.72 2.95 4.82
N GLY A 41 10.79 2.38 4.26
CA GLY A 41 12.08 3.05 4.11
C GLY A 41 12.00 4.33 3.27
N TYR A 42 11.11 4.39 2.29
CA TYR A 42 10.91 5.56 1.42
C TYR A 42 10.05 6.66 2.05
N VAL A 43 9.44 6.43 3.20
CA VAL A 43 8.59 7.43 3.85
C VAL A 43 9.41 8.28 4.82
N PRO A 44 9.53 9.60 4.61
CA PRO A 44 10.20 10.49 5.54
C PRO A 44 9.46 10.56 6.89
N GLU A 45 10.20 10.89 7.95
CA GLU A 45 9.59 11.20 9.24
C GLU A 45 8.70 12.46 9.11
N GLY A 46 7.53 12.44 9.74
CA GLY A 46 6.57 13.55 9.71
C GLY A 46 5.79 13.69 8.40
N ALA A 47 6.02 12.82 7.42
CA ALA A 47 5.38 12.92 6.12
C ALA A 47 3.85 12.80 6.19
N SER A 48 3.17 13.54 5.30
CA SER A 48 1.78 13.30 4.96
C SER A 48 1.70 12.12 3.97
N VAL A 49 0.96 11.08 4.35
CA VAL A 49 0.89 9.82 3.59
C VAL A 49 -0.55 9.50 3.21
N LEU A 50 -0.80 9.25 1.93
CA LEU A 50 -2.05 8.65 1.45
C LEU A 50 -1.81 7.16 1.21
N ASP A 51 -2.60 6.29 1.84
CA ASP A 51 -2.56 4.85 1.66
C ASP A 51 -3.84 4.39 0.95
N ILE A 52 -3.73 4.12 -0.34
CA ILE A 52 -4.84 3.72 -1.21
C ILE A 52 -5.06 2.21 -1.05
N GLY A 53 -6.30 1.78 -0.77
CA GLY A 53 -6.57 0.38 -0.50
C GLY A 53 -5.92 -0.09 0.81
N CYS A 54 -5.96 0.75 1.84
CA CYS A 54 -5.23 0.54 3.10
C CYS A 54 -5.64 -0.71 3.87
N GLY A 55 -6.74 -1.36 3.51
CA GLY A 55 -7.30 -2.49 4.23
C GLY A 55 -7.54 -2.15 5.69
N SER A 56 -7.01 -2.96 6.61
CA SER A 56 -7.07 -2.71 8.06
C SER A 56 -6.01 -1.73 8.57
N GLY A 57 -5.36 -0.95 7.70
CA GLY A 57 -4.41 0.10 8.06
C GLY A 57 -3.00 -0.40 8.42
N LEU A 58 -2.63 -1.62 7.99
CA LEU A 58 -1.36 -2.24 8.40
C LEU A 58 -0.15 -1.37 8.09
N MET A 59 -0.07 -0.81 6.86
CA MET A 59 1.08 -0.01 6.43
C MET A 59 1.27 1.23 7.31
N LEU A 60 0.21 2.04 7.46
CA LEU A 60 0.25 3.25 8.30
C LEU A 60 0.48 2.90 9.78
N GLY A 61 -0.08 1.79 10.25
CA GLY A 61 0.15 1.29 11.61
C GLY A 61 1.60 0.91 11.86
N LEU A 62 2.25 0.22 10.93
CA LEU A 62 3.66 -0.14 11.02
C LEU A 62 4.56 1.11 10.97
N MET A 63 4.26 2.10 10.10
CA MET A 63 4.97 3.38 10.09
C MET A 63 4.93 4.07 11.44
N ALA A 64 3.75 4.19 12.03
CA ALA A 64 3.56 4.84 13.32
C ALA A 64 4.25 4.06 14.47
N ALA A 65 4.15 2.73 14.49
CA ALA A 65 4.83 1.88 15.45
C ALA A 65 6.36 1.96 15.35
N ARG A 66 6.90 2.29 14.18
CA ARG A 66 8.33 2.52 13.93
C ARG A 66 8.77 3.98 14.11
N GLY A 67 7.93 4.84 14.68
CA GLY A 67 8.27 6.21 15.06
C GLY A 67 8.35 7.18 13.89
N LYS A 68 7.73 6.88 12.74
CA LYS A 68 7.74 7.77 11.56
C LYS A 68 6.95 9.06 11.75
N ARG A 69 6.11 9.19 12.78
CA ARG A 69 5.27 10.38 13.10
C ARG A 69 4.46 10.90 11.92
N VAL A 70 3.91 9.99 11.12
CA VAL A 70 3.20 10.32 9.88
C VAL A 70 1.84 10.96 10.12
N GLN A 71 1.41 11.79 9.16
CA GLN A 71 0.04 12.23 8.98
C GLN A 71 -0.62 11.30 7.95
N GLY A 72 -1.06 10.13 8.41
CA GLY A 72 -1.59 9.06 7.57
C GLY A 72 -3.06 9.22 7.27
N HIS A 73 -3.43 9.13 5.99
CA HIS A 73 -4.79 9.03 5.51
C HIS A 73 -4.93 7.77 4.68
N GLY A 74 -5.73 6.82 5.13
CA GLY A 74 -6.01 5.58 4.41
C GLY A 74 -7.47 5.48 4.00
N PHE A 75 -7.76 4.85 2.87
CA PHE A 75 -9.12 4.48 2.51
C PHE A 75 -9.18 3.08 1.88
N ASP A 76 -10.32 2.42 2.06
CA ASP A 76 -10.56 1.06 1.56
C ASP A 76 -12.07 0.84 1.35
N PRO A 77 -12.51 0.07 0.34
CA PRO A 77 -13.92 -0.22 0.11
C PRO A 77 -14.53 -1.20 1.12
N CYS A 78 -13.75 -1.84 1.98
CA CYS A 78 -14.23 -2.78 2.97
C CYS A 78 -14.52 -2.10 4.33
N PRO A 79 -15.79 -1.90 4.72
CA PRO A 79 -16.13 -1.21 5.97
C PRO A 79 -15.63 -1.96 7.22
N VAL A 80 -15.55 -3.29 7.15
CA VAL A 80 -15.02 -4.10 8.26
C VAL A 80 -13.52 -3.85 8.44
N ALA A 81 -12.77 -3.75 7.35
CA ALA A 81 -11.35 -3.45 7.38
C ALA A 81 -11.10 -2.04 7.95
N ILE A 82 -11.89 -1.04 7.52
CA ILE A 82 -11.82 0.33 8.04
C ILE A 82 -12.15 0.38 9.54
N GLY A 83 -13.15 -0.35 10.00
CA GLY A 83 -13.44 -0.45 11.43
C GLY A 83 -12.26 -1.03 12.25
N LEU A 84 -11.52 -1.97 11.68
CA LEU A 84 -10.29 -2.52 12.29
C LEU A 84 -9.15 -1.50 12.27
N ALA A 85 -8.97 -0.77 11.16
CA ALA A 85 -7.99 0.31 11.04
C ALA A 85 -8.22 1.41 12.08
N GLY A 86 -9.47 1.80 12.29
CA GLY A 86 -9.84 2.76 13.33
C GLY A 86 -9.48 2.29 14.75
N ARG A 87 -9.77 1.02 15.08
CA ARG A 87 -9.36 0.43 16.39
C ARG A 87 -7.85 0.38 16.56
N MET A 88 -7.13 0.04 15.50
CA MET A 88 -5.66 0.05 15.49
C MET A 88 -5.12 1.46 15.73
N ALA A 89 -5.68 2.49 15.06
CA ALA A 89 -5.27 3.89 15.22
C ALA A 89 -5.41 4.39 16.66
N VAL A 90 -6.46 3.98 17.38
CA VAL A 90 -6.64 4.35 18.80
C VAL A 90 -5.46 3.88 19.67
N ARG A 91 -4.85 2.73 19.34
CA ARG A 91 -3.67 2.21 20.08
C ARG A 91 -2.41 2.99 19.81
N LEU A 92 -2.37 3.75 18.71
CA LEU A 92 -1.22 4.52 18.26
C LEU A 92 -1.35 6.03 18.51
N ARG A 93 -2.37 6.47 19.29
CA ARG A 93 -2.60 7.89 19.55
C ARG A 93 -1.38 8.62 20.16
N ASP A 94 -0.58 7.89 20.95
CA ASP A 94 0.60 8.43 21.62
C ASP A 94 1.90 8.23 20.81
N SER A 95 1.81 7.72 19.57
CA SER A 95 2.97 7.50 18.69
C SER A 95 3.53 8.77 18.06
N GLY A 96 2.86 9.91 18.23
CA GLY A 96 3.17 11.16 17.51
C GLY A 96 2.65 11.16 16.06
N SER A 97 1.95 10.11 15.61
CA SER A 97 1.30 10.05 14.30
C SER A 97 -0.18 10.39 14.41
N THR A 98 -0.72 10.99 13.35
CA THR A 98 -2.16 11.18 13.18
C THR A 98 -2.64 10.25 12.08
N LEU A 99 -3.48 9.27 12.42
CA LEU A 99 -3.99 8.28 11.46
C LEU A 99 -5.50 8.45 11.28
N ARG A 100 -5.92 8.61 10.03
CA ARG A 100 -7.32 8.71 9.63
C ARG A 100 -7.66 7.66 8.60
N PHE A 101 -8.82 7.00 8.74
CA PHE A 101 -9.27 5.95 7.84
C PHE A 101 -10.69 6.23 7.37
N GLU A 102 -10.96 6.02 6.09
CA GLU A 102 -12.25 6.26 5.46
C GLU A 102 -12.74 5.03 4.68
N HIS A 103 -14.03 4.71 4.81
CA HIS A 103 -14.69 3.77 3.91
C HIS A 103 -14.92 4.47 2.57
N ARG A 104 -14.14 4.09 1.55
CA ARG A 104 -14.16 4.72 0.23
C ARG A 104 -13.64 3.77 -0.84
N ASP A 105 -14.35 3.70 -1.96
CA ASP A 105 -13.87 3.02 -3.16
C ASP A 105 -12.86 3.91 -3.90
N ALA A 106 -11.79 3.31 -4.42
CA ALA A 106 -10.76 4.02 -5.19
C ALA A 106 -11.33 4.68 -6.47
N ARG A 107 -12.46 4.23 -6.96
CA ARG A 107 -13.17 4.81 -8.12
C ARG A 107 -13.97 6.07 -7.76
N SER A 108 -14.31 6.26 -6.49
CA SER A 108 -15.03 7.44 -6.01
C SER A 108 -14.14 8.69 -6.00
N PRO A 109 -14.70 9.92 -5.93
CA PRO A 109 -13.90 11.14 -5.79
C PRO A 109 -13.00 11.09 -4.56
N TRP A 110 -11.76 11.57 -4.71
CA TRP A 110 -10.78 11.65 -3.63
C TRP A 110 -10.74 13.06 -3.04
N PRO A 111 -10.22 13.21 -1.78
CA PRO A 111 -9.99 14.54 -1.23
C PRO A 111 -9.04 15.34 -2.12
N ALA A 112 -9.37 16.62 -2.37
CA ALA A 112 -8.53 17.55 -3.14
C ALA A 112 -7.34 17.98 -2.29
N ARG A 113 -6.39 17.08 -2.06
CA ARG A 113 -5.19 17.30 -1.25
C ARG A 113 -4.00 16.58 -1.88
N SER A 114 -2.82 17.18 -1.77
CA SER A 114 -1.55 16.55 -2.16
C SER A 114 -0.82 16.00 -0.93
N TYR A 115 -0.01 14.96 -1.14
CA TYR A 115 0.69 14.22 -0.09
C TYR A 115 2.20 14.15 -0.40
N ASP A 116 3.01 14.06 0.64
CA ASP A 116 4.45 13.79 0.52
C ASP A 116 4.71 12.42 -0.09
N VAL A 117 3.91 11.44 0.34
CA VAL A 117 3.96 10.07 -0.16
C VAL A 117 2.56 9.57 -0.44
N VAL A 118 2.34 9.06 -1.63
CA VAL A 118 1.17 8.25 -2.00
C VAL A 118 1.62 6.80 -2.06
N HIS A 119 0.96 5.94 -1.29
CA HIS A 119 1.24 4.52 -1.23
C HIS A 119 0.09 3.74 -1.85
N MET A 120 0.42 2.79 -2.73
CA MET A 120 -0.53 1.88 -3.36
C MET A 120 0.09 0.49 -3.42
N GLN A 121 -0.42 -0.43 -2.60
CA GLN A 121 0.10 -1.79 -2.53
C GLN A 121 -1.00 -2.83 -2.61
N ASP A 122 -0.89 -3.75 -3.56
CA ASP A 122 -1.87 -4.82 -3.84
C ASP A 122 -3.29 -4.26 -4.09
N VAL A 123 -3.41 -3.24 -4.96
CA VAL A 123 -4.68 -2.51 -5.17
C VAL A 123 -5.15 -2.56 -6.62
N ILE A 124 -4.28 -2.20 -7.57
CA ILE A 124 -4.72 -1.92 -8.93
C ILE A 124 -5.30 -3.16 -9.62
N HIS A 125 -4.82 -4.35 -9.26
CA HIS A 125 -5.32 -5.60 -9.81
C HIS A 125 -6.74 -5.97 -9.32
N HIS A 126 -7.24 -5.36 -8.24
CA HIS A 126 -8.63 -5.47 -7.79
C HIS A 126 -9.57 -4.44 -8.47
N VAL A 127 -9.01 -3.43 -9.12
CA VAL A 127 -9.81 -2.42 -9.83
C VAL A 127 -10.26 -2.99 -11.18
N PRO A 128 -11.54 -2.85 -11.58
CA PRO A 128 -11.99 -3.25 -12.91
C PRO A 128 -11.17 -2.58 -14.02
N ILE A 129 -10.81 -3.35 -15.06
CA ILE A 129 -9.91 -2.90 -16.14
C ILE A 129 -10.24 -1.50 -16.68
N PRO A 130 -11.52 -1.14 -16.99
CA PRO A 130 -11.82 0.20 -17.52
C PRO A 130 -11.50 1.35 -16.56
N ALA A 131 -11.35 1.07 -15.25
CA ALA A 131 -11.11 2.08 -14.23
C ALA A 131 -9.65 2.12 -13.74
N GLN A 132 -8.82 1.12 -14.04
CA GLN A 132 -7.44 1.01 -13.54
C GLN A 132 -6.62 2.25 -13.87
N ARG A 133 -6.62 2.68 -15.14
CA ARG A 133 -5.88 3.86 -15.58
C ARG A 133 -6.32 5.12 -14.82
N ALA A 134 -7.62 5.39 -14.73
CA ALA A 134 -8.13 6.57 -14.04
C ALA A 134 -7.83 6.58 -12.54
N VAL A 135 -7.80 5.41 -11.88
CA VAL A 135 -7.40 5.28 -10.48
C VAL A 135 -5.91 5.58 -10.32
N PHE A 136 -5.06 5.04 -11.20
CA PHE A 136 -3.63 5.29 -11.17
C PHE A 136 -3.29 6.76 -11.45
N ASP A 137 -3.93 7.40 -12.43
CA ASP A 137 -3.75 8.83 -12.74
C ASP A 137 -4.10 9.72 -11.53
N ARG A 138 -5.17 9.37 -10.79
CA ARG A 138 -5.51 10.06 -9.53
C ARG A 138 -4.46 9.87 -8.46
N ALA A 139 -3.89 8.67 -8.33
CA ALA A 139 -2.78 8.42 -7.39
C ALA A 139 -1.58 9.30 -7.74
N CYS A 140 -1.22 9.36 -9.02
CA CYS A 140 -0.19 10.27 -9.50
C CYS A 140 -0.53 11.73 -9.15
N ALA A 141 -1.74 12.21 -9.46
CA ALA A 141 -2.15 13.59 -9.21
C ALA A 141 -2.11 13.98 -7.72
N ALA A 142 -2.33 13.01 -6.82
CA ALA A 142 -2.28 13.22 -5.37
C ALA A 142 -0.84 13.37 -4.81
N VAL A 143 0.21 13.08 -5.57
CA VAL A 143 1.60 13.30 -5.17
C VAL A 143 1.94 14.78 -5.29
N ARG A 144 2.43 15.44 -4.24
CA ARG A 144 2.91 16.83 -4.33
C ARG A 144 4.19 16.95 -5.17
N PRO A 145 4.54 18.15 -5.69
CA PRO A 145 5.85 18.36 -6.29
C PRO A 145 6.98 17.96 -5.32
N GLY A 146 7.95 17.17 -5.80
CA GLY A 146 9.01 16.57 -5.00
C GLY A 146 8.61 15.36 -4.16
N GLY A 147 7.32 15.01 -4.12
CA GLY A 147 6.80 13.84 -3.40
C GLY A 147 6.99 12.53 -4.15
N LEU A 148 6.61 11.43 -3.51
CA LEU A 148 6.81 10.07 -4.01
C LEU A 148 5.47 9.33 -4.19
N LEU A 149 5.37 8.54 -5.26
CA LEU A 149 4.43 7.44 -5.39
C LEU A 149 5.18 6.14 -5.13
N VAL A 150 4.83 5.44 -4.06
CA VAL A 150 5.36 4.10 -3.73
C VAL A 150 4.32 3.08 -4.16
N TYR A 151 4.60 2.41 -5.25
CA TYR A 151 3.74 1.39 -5.85
C TYR A 151 4.34 0.00 -5.61
N ALA A 152 3.53 -0.92 -5.10
CA ALA A 152 3.90 -2.32 -5.01
C ALA A 152 2.70 -3.19 -5.40
N ASP A 153 2.92 -4.16 -6.28
CA ASP A 153 1.86 -5.07 -6.70
C ASP A 153 2.46 -6.44 -7.07
N MET A 154 1.57 -7.42 -7.24
CA MET A 154 2.00 -8.76 -7.63
C MET A 154 2.72 -8.72 -8.98
N SER A 155 3.84 -9.43 -9.06
CA SER A 155 4.58 -9.58 -10.31
C SER A 155 3.82 -10.46 -11.30
N ALA A 156 3.74 -10.00 -12.56
CA ALA A 156 3.17 -10.79 -13.64
C ALA A 156 4.02 -12.02 -14.02
N ARG A 157 5.28 -12.10 -13.56
CA ARG A 157 6.22 -13.20 -13.87
C ARG A 157 6.92 -13.73 -12.61
N PRO A 158 7.28 -15.01 -12.56
CA PRO A 158 6.98 -16.06 -13.53
C PRO A 158 5.49 -16.47 -13.50
N LEU A 159 4.97 -16.95 -14.63
CA LEU A 159 3.53 -17.23 -14.82
C LEU A 159 2.92 -18.18 -13.77
N TRP A 160 3.68 -19.16 -13.29
CA TRP A 160 3.19 -20.10 -12.27
C TRP A 160 2.94 -19.42 -10.91
N ARG A 161 3.73 -18.41 -10.53
CA ARG A 161 3.50 -17.62 -9.31
C ARG A 161 2.29 -16.71 -9.47
N ASN A 162 2.13 -16.09 -10.63
CA ASN A 162 0.94 -15.32 -10.95
C ASN A 162 -0.33 -16.17 -10.86
N ALA A 163 -0.30 -17.39 -11.43
CA ALA A 163 -1.41 -18.33 -11.33
C ALA A 163 -1.72 -18.73 -9.88
N ALA A 164 -0.69 -18.99 -9.07
CA ALA A 164 -0.85 -19.32 -7.65
C ALA A 164 -1.47 -18.15 -6.86
N CYS A 165 -1.04 -16.91 -7.12
CA CYS A 165 -1.62 -15.71 -6.51
C CYS A 165 -3.09 -15.54 -6.92
N ARG A 166 -3.43 -15.70 -8.21
CA ARG A 166 -4.82 -15.62 -8.71
C ARG A 166 -5.74 -16.65 -8.05
N ILE A 167 -5.27 -17.89 -7.90
CA ILE A 167 -6.01 -18.95 -7.22
C ILE A 167 -6.20 -18.60 -5.74
N HIS A 168 -5.15 -18.09 -5.09
CA HIS A 168 -5.22 -17.65 -3.70
C HIS A 168 -6.27 -16.53 -3.52
N ASP A 169 -6.25 -15.51 -4.37
CA ASP A 169 -7.18 -14.38 -4.27
C ASP A 169 -8.61 -14.79 -4.63
N LEU A 170 -8.79 -15.70 -5.59
CA LEU A 170 -10.10 -16.29 -5.88
C LEU A 170 -10.68 -17.05 -4.67
N ILE A 171 -9.83 -17.77 -3.93
CA ILE A 171 -10.27 -18.53 -2.75
C ILE A 171 -10.51 -17.61 -1.54
N VAL A 172 -9.62 -16.64 -1.31
CA VAL A 172 -9.61 -15.81 -0.09
C VAL A 172 -10.48 -14.56 -0.24
N ALA A 173 -10.38 -13.86 -1.37
CA ALA A 173 -11.14 -12.64 -1.64
C ALA A 173 -12.43 -12.89 -2.43
N ARG A 174 -12.57 -14.07 -3.06
CA ARG A 174 -13.67 -14.40 -3.97
C ARG A 174 -13.79 -13.43 -5.14
N GLU A 175 -12.69 -12.87 -5.56
CA GLU A 175 -12.61 -11.91 -6.64
C GLU A 175 -11.67 -12.39 -7.74
N TRP A 176 -12.04 -12.09 -8.99
CA TRP A 176 -11.17 -12.30 -10.14
C TRP A 176 -10.30 -11.06 -10.33
N ILE A 177 -9.00 -11.24 -10.19
CA ILE A 177 -8.04 -10.13 -10.28
C ILE A 177 -7.54 -9.93 -11.71
N HIS A 178 -7.20 -8.67 -12.01
CA HIS A 178 -6.73 -8.20 -13.31
C HIS A 178 -5.37 -7.50 -13.19
N PRO A 179 -4.24 -8.25 -13.06
CA PRO A 179 -2.92 -7.66 -12.95
C PRO A 179 -2.57 -6.77 -14.13
N VAL A 180 -1.97 -5.61 -13.85
CA VAL A 180 -1.44 -4.70 -14.85
C VAL A 180 0.04 -5.01 -15.03
N PRO A 181 0.55 -5.16 -16.27
CA PRO A 181 1.98 -5.31 -16.51
C PRO A 181 2.76 -4.14 -15.92
N ILE A 182 3.88 -4.43 -15.27
CA ILE A 182 4.67 -3.38 -14.59
C ILE A 182 5.19 -2.30 -15.55
N THR A 183 5.49 -2.67 -16.78
CA THR A 183 5.87 -1.72 -17.84
C THR A 183 4.74 -0.73 -18.16
N THR A 184 3.49 -1.18 -18.14
CA THR A 184 2.32 -0.32 -18.31
C THR A 184 2.19 0.68 -17.15
N ILE A 185 2.48 0.27 -15.91
CA ILE A 185 2.51 1.15 -14.74
C ILE A 185 3.62 2.20 -14.89
N GLU A 186 4.81 1.80 -15.36
CA GLU A 186 5.93 2.70 -15.63
C GLU A 186 5.58 3.73 -16.72
N ASP A 187 4.94 3.30 -17.82
CA ASP A 187 4.46 4.18 -18.88
C ASP A 187 3.41 5.19 -18.35
N TRP A 188 2.43 4.72 -17.58
CA TRP A 188 1.42 5.59 -16.97
C TRP A 188 2.03 6.61 -16.01
N ALA A 189 3.04 6.23 -15.24
CA ALA A 189 3.75 7.14 -14.34
C ALA A 189 4.50 8.22 -15.13
N ALA A 190 5.20 7.83 -16.21
CA ALA A 190 5.93 8.75 -17.08
C ALA A 190 4.99 9.76 -17.75
N GLU A 191 3.85 9.32 -18.28
CA GLU A 191 2.81 10.19 -18.85
C GLU A 191 2.25 11.19 -17.82
N ASN A 192 2.19 10.79 -16.54
CA ASN A 192 1.82 11.66 -15.41
C ASN A 192 3.01 12.49 -14.86
N ARG A 193 4.14 12.55 -15.57
CA ARG A 193 5.35 13.33 -15.21
C ARG A 193 5.99 12.88 -13.90
N LEU A 194 5.89 11.60 -13.56
CA LEU A 194 6.64 10.99 -12.47
C LEU A 194 7.86 10.28 -13.04
N ALA A 195 9.03 10.51 -12.43
CA ALA A 195 10.27 9.84 -12.77
C ALA A 195 10.43 8.57 -11.96
N LEU A 196 10.84 7.47 -12.60
CA LEU A 196 11.17 6.22 -11.92
C LEU A 196 12.51 6.37 -11.19
N GLU A 197 12.51 6.25 -9.87
CA GLU A 197 13.70 6.33 -9.02
C GLU A 197 14.16 4.94 -8.56
N VAL A 198 13.21 4.02 -8.33
CA VAL A 198 13.53 2.67 -7.86
C VAL A 198 12.70 1.65 -8.63
N SER A 199 13.39 0.63 -9.12
CA SER A 199 12.80 -0.53 -9.77
C SER A 199 13.35 -1.79 -9.11
N ARG A 200 12.49 -2.55 -8.42
CA ARG A 200 12.85 -3.81 -7.79
C ARG A 200 11.76 -4.84 -7.98
N THR A 201 12.16 -6.08 -8.15
CA THR A 201 11.27 -7.24 -8.10
C THR A 201 11.77 -8.16 -7.01
N ALA A 202 10.96 -8.38 -5.99
CA ALA A 202 11.28 -9.26 -4.88
C ALA A 202 10.42 -10.53 -4.96
N HIS A 203 11.06 -11.68 -4.79
CA HIS A 203 10.36 -12.95 -4.71
C HIS A 203 10.37 -13.44 -3.26
N ARG A 204 9.18 -13.59 -2.67
CA ARG A 204 9.02 -14.00 -1.27
C ARG A 204 8.04 -15.15 -1.16
N VAL A 205 8.50 -16.28 -0.67
CA VAL A 205 7.71 -17.52 -0.63
C VAL A 205 7.15 -17.83 -2.02
N ILE A 206 5.85 -17.85 -2.20
CA ILE A 206 5.17 -18.03 -3.49
C ILE A 206 4.87 -16.71 -4.19
N TYR A 207 5.00 -15.56 -3.49
CA TYR A 207 4.66 -14.24 -4.01
C TYR A 207 5.84 -13.58 -4.72
N GLY A 208 5.58 -13.00 -5.89
CA GLY A 208 6.46 -12.05 -6.53
C GLY A 208 5.86 -10.65 -6.37
N ASN A 209 6.65 -9.69 -5.92
CA ASN A 209 6.23 -8.30 -5.79
C ASN A 209 7.12 -7.41 -6.64
N ASP A 210 6.50 -6.63 -7.50
CA ASP A 210 7.15 -5.54 -8.22
C ASP A 210 6.99 -4.27 -7.39
N LEU A 211 8.12 -3.72 -6.91
CA LEU A 211 8.18 -2.45 -6.21
C LEU A 211 8.72 -1.38 -7.14
N ARG A 212 8.00 -0.29 -7.26
CA ARG A 212 8.40 0.92 -7.99
C ARG A 212 8.23 2.13 -7.10
N VAL A 213 9.24 2.99 -7.08
CA VAL A 213 9.15 4.31 -6.45
C VAL A 213 9.32 5.33 -7.55
N PHE A 214 8.31 6.17 -7.68
CA PHE A 214 8.31 7.26 -8.64
C PHE A 214 8.34 8.60 -7.90
N GLN A 215 9.07 9.58 -8.43
CA GLN A 215 9.13 10.93 -7.88
C GLN A 215 8.44 11.93 -8.81
N ARG A 216 7.58 12.77 -8.26
CA ARG A 216 7.09 13.93 -8.99
C ARG A 216 8.18 14.99 -9.03
N ARG A 217 8.72 15.26 -10.22
CA ARG A 217 9.75 16.29 -10.37
C ARG A 217 9.24 17.65 -9.93
N LEU A 218 10.13 18.42 -9.30
CA LEU A 218 9.92 19.85 -9.14
C LEU A 218 9.92 20.47 -10.53
N TRP A 219 8.95 21.31 -10.82
CA TRP A 219 8.95 22.07 -12.06
C TRP A 219 10.10 23.09 -11.96
N PRO A 220 10.93 23.26 -13.02
CA PRO A 220 11.89 24.37 -13.06
C PRO A 220 11.16 25.71 -13.11
#